data_b5f3b386dd601850bb271b36e1879d35
#
_entry.id   b5f3b386dd601850bb271b36e1879d35
#
_cell.length_a   1.000
_cell.length_b   1.000
_cell.length_c   1.000
_cell.angle_alpha   90.00
_cell.angle_beta   90.00
_cell.angle_gamma   90.00
#
_symmetry.space_group_name_H-M   'P 1'
#
loop_
_entity.id
_entity.type
_entity.pdbx_description
1 polymer ?
#
loop_
_entity_poly.entity_id
_entity_poly.type
_entity_poly.pdbx_seq_one_letter_code
_entity_poly.pdbx_strand_id
1 'polypeptide(L)'
;MNVSAKVISDLKKHKKSAFNIVYYKYYRLVYYQALEIVKNEDVAQDVMQDTFLKLMQDIDNYQDKGCFKQYLMTIAKNCAINTYQKRKRNKETLALLDNMSYQEDTSKYETIVTLGTLLSNEEAEIVYKKVILEESFQEIADEKNQTIGTIQAKYYKALKLLKKHY
;
A
#
# COMPACT_ATOMS: atom_id res chain seq x y z
N MET A 1 -14.38 3.48 1.27
CA MET A 1 -15.51 2.84 2.03
C MET A 1 -14.96 2.01 3.17
N ASN A 2 -15.26 2.36 4.42
CA ASN A 2 -14.85 1.58 5.60
C ASN A 2 -15.63 0.26 5.74
N VAL A 3 -15.15 -0.63 6.59
CA VAL A 3 -15.84 -1.86 6.99
C VAL A 3 -16.92 -1.50 8.01
N SER A 4 -18.07 -2.17 7.98
CA SER A 4 -19.13 -1.90 8.97
C SER A 4 -18.73 -2.31 10.38
N ALA A 5 -19.24 -1.64 11.39
CA ALA A 5 -19.01 -1.95 12.80
C ALA A 5 -19.35 -3.42 13.15
N LYS A 6 -20.38 -3.97 12.48
CA LYS A 6 -20.76 -5.40 12.61
C LYS A 6 -19.62 -6.33 12.18
N VAL A 7 -18.98 -6.06 11.03
CA VAL A 7 -17.86 -6.88 10.54
C VAL A 7 -16.67 -6.77 11.48
N ILE A 8 -16.39 -5.58 12.01
CA ILE A 8 -15.31 -5.38 13.01
C ILE A 8 -15.60 -6.16 14.28
N SER A 9 -16.84 -6.12 14.79
CA SER A 9 -17.26 -6.92 15.95
C SER A 9 -17.11 -8.42 15.72
N ASP A 10 -17.49 -8.89 14.52
CA ASP A 10 -17.34 -10.30 14.15
C ASP A 10 -15.86 -10.69 13.93
N LEU A 11 -15.03 -9.77 13.45
CA LEU A 11 -13.58 -9.96 13.31
C LEU A 11 -12.91 -10.13 14.68
N LYS A 12 -13.31 -9.34 15.69
CA LYS A 12 -12.87 -9.50 17.09
C LYS A 12 -13.28 -10.86 17.70
N LYS A 13 -14.36 -11.43 17.20
CA LYS A 13 -14.79 -12.81 17.58
C LYS A 13 -14.08 -13.88 16.73
N HIS A 14 -13.04 -13.51 16.00
CA HIS A 14 -12.27 -14.38 15.12
C HIS A 14 -13.11 -15.18 14.11
N LYS A 15 -14.26 -14.62 13.67
CA LYS A 15 -15.11 -15.28 12.69
C LYS A 15 -14.44 -15.27 11.30
N LYS A 16 -14.27 -16.45 10.71
CA LYS A 16 -13.66 -16.63 9.39
C LYS A 16 -14.37 -15.82 8.29
N SER A 17 -15.70 -15.69 8.36
CA SER A 17 -16.46 -14.89 7.40
C SER A 17 -16.12 -13.41 7.44
N ALA A 18 -15.93 -12.85 8.64
CA ALA A 18 -15.53 -11.45 8.81
C ALA A 18 -14.07 -11.22 8.32
N PHE A 19 -13.18 -12.17 8.61
CA PHE A 19 -11.82 -12.13 8.09
C PHE A 19 -11.80 -12.13 6.57
N ASN A 20 -12.55 -13.02 5.92
CA ASN A 20 -12.63 -13.08 4.46
C ASN A 20 -13.12 -11.77 3.86
N ILE A 21 -14.14 -11.14 4.45
CA ILE A 21 -14.65 -9.83 3.99
C ILE A 21 -13.54 -8.78 4.03
N VAL A 22 -12.81 -8.70 5.15
CA VAL A 22 -11.72 -7.74 5.32
C VAL A 22 -10.55 -8.05 4.39
N TYR A 23 -10.16 -9.31 4.28
CA TYR A 23 -9.09 -9.77 3.40
C TYR A 23 -9.39 -9.40 1.94
N TYR A 24 -10.50 -9.87 1.37
CA TYR A 24 -10.82 -9.60 -0.04
C TYR A 24 -11.04 -8.12 -0.33
N LYS A 25 -11.44 -7.34 0.65
CA LYS A 25 -11.58 -5.90 0.50
C LYS A 25 -10.25 -5.17 0.44
N TYR A 26 -9.25 -5.60 1.21
CA TYR A 26 -8.02 -4.81 1.43
C TYR A 26 -6.73 -5.47 0.96
N TYR A 27 -6.71 -6.75 0.51
CA TYR A 27 -5.47 -7.45 0.19
C TYR A 27 -4.65 -6.73 -0.90
N ARG A 28 -5.31 -6.21 -1.95
CA ARG A 28 -4.61 -5.44 -3.00
C ARG A 28 -3.98 -4.18 -2.46
N LEU A 29 -4.72 -3.45 -1.64
CA LEU A 29 -4.27 -2.21 -1.03
C LEU A 29 -3.03 -2.44 -0.15
N VAL A 30 -3.10 -3.44 0.71
CA VAL A 30 -1.99 -3.85 1.57
C VAL A 30 -0.78 -4.30 0.75
N TYR A 31 -1.02 -5.13 -0.29
CA TYR A 31 0.04 -5.60 -1.18
C TYR A 31 0.77 -4.44 -1.88
N TYR A 32 0.04 -3.52 -2.50
CA TYR A 32 0.67 -2.40 -3.21
C TYR A 32 1.40 -1.44 -2.27
N GLN A 33 0.89 -1.20 -1.08
CA GLN A 33 1.61 -0.41 -0.07
C GLN A 33 2.90 -1.11 0.37
N ALA A 34 2.86 -2.42 0.56
CA ALA A 34 4.04 -3.20 0.87
C ALA A 34 5.05 -3.13 -0.29
N LEU A 35 4.59 -3.35 -1.54
CA LEU A 35 5.42 -3.32 -2.74
C LEU A 35 6.12 -1.97 -2.94
N GLU A 36 5.44 -0.87 -2.65
CA GLU A 36 6.01 0.48 -2.71
C GLU A 36 7.24 0.63 -1.80
N ILE A 37 7.22 -0.02 -0.64
CA ILE A 37 8.29 0.08 0.36
C ILE A 37 9.41 -0.94 0.08
N VAL A 38 9.03 -2.22 -0.15
CA VAL A 38 10.03 -3.30 -0.23
C VAL A 38 10.59 -3.50 -1.64
N LYS A 39 9.94 -2.94 -2.67
CA LYS A 39 10.33 -2.99 -4.10
C LYS A 39 10.62 -4.41 -4.63
N ASN A 40 9.92 -5.41 -4.11
CA ASN A 40 10.04 -6.82 -4.52
C ASN A 40 8.70 -7.51 -4.32
N GLU A 41 8.18 -8.17 -5.36
CA GLU A 41 6.84 -8.76 -5.38
C GLU A 41 6.66 -9.89 -4.35
N ASP A 42 7.62 -10.82 -4.29
CA ASP A 42 7.55 -11.96 -3.37
C ASP A 42 7.55 -11.49 -1.91
N VAL A 43 8.43 -10.52 -1.63
CA VAL A 43 8.51 -9.92 -0.30
C VAL A 43 7.26 -9.12 0.04
N ALA A 44 6.68 -8.42 -0.94
CA ALA A 44 5.43 -7.69 -0.73
C ALA A 44 4.27 -8.64 -0.43
N GLN A 45 4.26 -9.82 -1.06
CA GLN A 45 3.29 -10.87 -0.76
C GLN A 45 3.44 -11.41 0.66
N ASP A 46 4.67 -11.67 1.10
CA ASP A 46 4.96 -12.09 2.48
C ASP A 46 4.53 -11.02 3.48
N VAL A 47 4.88 -9.76 3.24
CA VAL A 47 4.45 -8.62 4.08
C VAL A 47 2.94 -8.49 4.14
N MET A 48 2.25 -8.72 3.02
CA MET A 48 0.78 -8.71 2.99
C MET A 48 0.22 -9.80 3.91
N GLN A 49 0.72 -11.03 3.83
CA GLN A 49 0.30 -12.12 4.71
C GLN A 49 0.58 -11.80 6.18
N ASP A 50 1.78 -11.34 6.50
CA ASP A 50 2.18 -10.93 7.86
C ASP A 50 1.28 -9.81 8.41
N THR A 51 0.88 -8.87 7.55
CA THR A 51 -0.04 -7.79 7.91
C THR A 51 -1.38 -8.32 8.38
N PHE A 52 -1.98 -9.27 7.66
CA PHE A 52 -3.26 -9.85 8.06
C PHE A 52 -3.14 -10.77 9.27
N LEU A 53 -2.03 -11.48 9.43
CA LEU A 53 -1.75 -12.25 10.65
C LEU A 53 -1.65 -11.31 11.86
N LYS A 54 -0.90 -10.21 11.72
CA LYS A 54 -0.76 -9.22 12.79
C LYS A 54 -2.06 -8.49 13.10
N LEU A 55 -2.86 -8.18 12.08
CA LEU A 55 -4.21 -7.67 12.28
C LEU A 55 -5.02 -8.59 13.21
N MET A 56 -5.01 -9.91 12.96
CA MET A 56 -5.76 -10.87 13.75
C MET A 56 -5.22 -11.03 15.18
N GLN A 57 -3.92 -10.83 15.38
CA GLN A 57 -3.32 -10.85 16.73
C GLN A 57 -3.70 -9.62 17.55
N ASP A 58 -3.80 -8.45 16.88
CA ASP A 58 -3.97 -7.16 17.56
C ASP A 58 -5.42 -6.65 17.54
N ILE A 59 -6.34 -7.33 16.85
CA ILE A 59 -7.70 -6.84 16.58
C ILE A 59 -8.52 -6.61 17.85
N ASP A 60 -8.28 -7.39 18.91
CA ASP A 60 -8.99 -7.26 20.18
C ASP A 60 -8.73 -5.91 20.84
N ASN A 61 -7.55 -5.35 20.64
CA ASN A 61 -7.14 -4.06 21.16
C ASN A 61 -7.62 -2.88 20.30
N TYR A 62 -8.12 -3.13 19.07
CA TYR A 62 -8.60 -2.09 18.20
C TYR A 62 -9.87 -1.44 18.73
N GLN A 63 -9.88 -0.11 18.87
CA GLN A 63 -11.08 0.66 19.17
C GLN A 63 -11.66 1.23 17.87
N ASP A 64 -12.91 0.86 17.57
CA ASP A 64 -13.58 1.32 16.37
C ASP A 64 -13.95 2.80 16.46
N LYS A 65 -13.13 3.64 15.84
CA LYS A 65 -13.35 5.10 15.67
C LYS A 65 -13.68 5.46 14.22
N GLY A 66 -14.16 4.48 13.41
CA GLY A 66 -14.42 4.69 12.00
C GLY A 66 -13.16 4.75 11.12
N CYS A 67 -11.99 4.40 11.66
CA CYS A 67 -10.68 4.52 11.00
C CYS A 67 -10.02 3.16 10.72
N PHE A 68 -10.82 2.10 10.50
CA PHE A 68 -10.29 0.74 10.33
C PHE A 68 -9.30 0.62 9.17
N LYS A 69 -9.58 1.26 8.03
CA LYS A 69 -8.67 1.28 6.88
C LYS A 69 -7.29 1.83 7.30
N GLN A 70 -7.26 3.00 7.92
CA GLN A 70 -6.01 3.63 8.36
C GLN A 70 -5.24 2.77 9.37
N TYR A 71 -5.96 2.12 10.28
CA TYR A 71 -5.36 1.19 11.23
C TYR A 71 -4.67 0.01 10.52
N LEU A 72 -5.37 -0.65 9.59
CA LEU A 72 -4.80 -1.73 8.79
C LEU A 72 -3.59 -1.26 7.96
N MET A 73 -3.69 -0.08 7.32
CA MET A 73 -2.60 0.49 6.52
C MET A 73 -1.38 0.85 7.38
N THR A 74 -1.58 1.26 8.63
CA THR A 74 -0.48 1.48 9.58
C THR A 74 0.24 0.17 9.91
N ILE A 75 -0.50 -0.92 10.13
CA ILE A 75 0.10 -2.26 10.34
C ILE A 75 0.91 -2.66 9.12
N ALA A 76 0.35 -2.52 7.91
CA ALA A 76 1.01 -2.85 6.66
C ALA A 76 2.32 -2.08 6.46
N LYS A 77 2.28 -0.76 6.66
CA LYS A 77 3.46 0.10 6.56
C LYS A 77 4.55 -0.33 7.55
N ASN A 78 4.19 -0.60 8.79
CA ASN A 78 5.15 -1.02 9.81
C ASN A 78 5.77 -2.39 9.48
N CYS A 79 4.97 -3.36 9.02
CA CYS A 79 5.47 -4.66 8.56
C CYS A 79 6.45 -4.49 7.40
N ALA A 80 6.10 -3.67 6.40
CA ALA A 80 6.94 -3.42 5.23
C ALA A 80 8.27 -2.75 5.61
N ILE A 81 8.24 -1.71 6.44
CA ILE A 81 9.45 -1.00 6.91
C ILE A 81 10.36 -1.96 7.69
N ASN A 82 9.81 -2.76 8.60
CA ASN A 82 10.58 -3.72 9.40
C ASN A 82 11.24 -4.77 8.50
N THR A 83 10.51 -5.29 7.52
CA THR A 83 11.03 -6.26 6.54
C THR A 83 12.13 -5.65 5.69
N TYR A 84 11.92 -4.43 5.17
CA TYR A 84 12.93 -3.69 4.41
C TYR A 84 14.23 -3.48 5.20
N GLN A 85 14.12 -3.00 6.45
CA GLN A 85 15.29 -2.77 7.32
C GLN A 85 16.03 -4.07 7.67
N LYS A 86 15.28 -5.17 7.93
CA LYS A 86 15.88 -6.49 8.19
C LYS A 86 16.65 -6.99 6.98
N ARG A 87 16.09 -6.87 5.79
CA ARG A 87 16.76 -7.26 4.53
C ARG A 87 17.98 -6.40 4.25
N LYS A 88 17.90 -5.09 4.46
CA LYS A 88 19.05 -4.19 4.31
C LYS A 88 20.20 -4.60 5.22
N ARG A 89 19.94 -4.83 6.50
CA ARG A 89 20.96 -5.31 7.46
C ARG A 89 21.55 -6.66 7.05
N ASN A 90 20.73 -7.60 6.58
CA ASN A 90 21.22 -8.90 6.11
C ASN A 90 22.09 -8.76 4.85
N LYS A 91 21.71 -7.89 3.89
CA LYS A 91 22.53 -7.58 2.71
C LYS A 91 23.88 -6.96 3.10
N GLU A 92 23.88 -6.02 4.04
CA GLU A 92 25.13 -5.41 4.53
C GLU A 92 26.04 -6.44 5.22
N THR A 93 25.47 -7.35 6.00
CA THR A 93 26.23 -8.45 6.63
C THR A 93 26.76 -9.44 5.61
N LEU A 94 25.99 -9.80 4.58
CA LEU A 94 26.41 -10.70 3.50
C LEU A 94 27.42 -10.03 2.57
N ALA A 95 27.29 -8.73 2.29
CA ALA A 95 28.25 -7.98 1.47
C ALA A 95 29.63 -7.86 2.14
N LEU A 96 29.68 -7.95 3.47
CA LEU A 96 30.94 -8.07 4.23
C LEU A 96 31.57 -9.46 4.12
N LEU A 97 30.79 -10.47 3.71
CA LEU A 97 31.22 -11.88 3.63
C LEU A 97 31.46 -12.36 2.18
N ASP A 98 30.83 -11.69 1.18
CA ASP A 98 30.92 -12.10 -0.23
C ASP A 98 30.86 -10.91 -1.19
N ASN A 99 31.91 -10.80 -2.03
CA ASN A 99 32.02 -9.82 -3.14
C ASN A 99 31.17 -10.27 -4.35
N MET A 100 29.87 -10.57 -4.19
CA MET A 100 29.00 -10.95 -5.30
C MET A 100 27.84 -9.97 -5.48
N SER A 101 27.82 -9.33 -6.66
CA SER A 101 26.75 -8.47 -7.14
C SER A 101 25.47 -9.27 -7.37
N TYR A 102 24.43 -8.98 -6.60
CA TYR A 102 23.07 -9.42 -6.90
C TYR A 102 22.44 -8.43 -7.87
N GLN A 103 22.11 -8.89 -9.08
CA GLN A 103 21.25 -8.14 -10.00
C GLN A 103 19.80 -8.24 -9.50
N GLU A 104 19.19 -7.11 -9.17
CA GLU A 104 17.76 -7.01 -8.96
C GLU A 104 17.04 -7.15 -10.31
N ASP A 105 16.05 -8.05 -10.36
CA ASP A 105 15.18 -8.24 -11.53
C ASP A 105 14.22 -7.04 -11.64
N THR A 106 14.60 -6.08 -12.48
CA THR A 106 13.95 -4.76 -12.62
C THR A 106 12.80 -4.72 -13.62
N SER A 107 12.47 -5.85 -14.26
CA SER A 107 11.64 -5.86 -15.49
C SER A 107 10.15 -5.52 -15.30
N LYS A 108 9.59 -5.62 -14.09
CA LYS A 108 8.17 -5.28 -13.80
C LYS A 108 7.96 -3.91 -13.15
N TYR A 109 9.03 -3.32 -12.64
CA TYR A 109 8.99 -1.95 -12.10
C TYR A 109 8.89 -0.87 -13.18
N GLU A 110 9.11 -1.23 -14.45
CA GLU A 110 9.08 -0.29 -15.57
C GLU A 110 7.73 0.44 -15.67
N THR A 111 6.62 -0.20 -15.32
CA THR A 111 5.31 0.47 -15.39
C THR A 111 5.17 1.58 -14.33
N ILE A 112 5.63 1.35 -13.11
CA ILE A 112 5.58 2.37 -12.03
C ILE A 112 6.67 3.41 -12.24
N VAL A 113 7.85 3.01 -12.69
CA VAL A 113 8.94 3.91 -13.06
C VAL A 113 8.58 4.73 -14.30
N THR A 114 7.88 4.15 -15.28
CA THR A 114 7.38 4.86 -16.47
C THR A 114 6.30 5.88 -16.09
N LEU A 115 5.42 5.58 -15.11
CA LEU A 115 4.52 6.56 -14.52
C LEU A 115 5.30 7.72 -13.89
N GLY A 116 6.39 7.45 -13.20
CA GLY A 116 7.27 8.45 -12.57
C GLY A 116 8.10 9.27 -13.56
N THR A 117 8.33 8.77 -14.79
CA THR A 117 9.05 9.54 -15.85
C THR A 117 8.12 10.40 -16.69
N LEU A 118 6.85 10.01 -16.84
CA LEU A 118 5.85 10.73 -17.65
C LEU A 118 5.03 11.73 -16.83
N LEU A 119 4.89 11.50 -15.53
CA LEU A 119 4.11 12.32 -14.61
C LEU A 119 5.04 13.01 -13.60
N SER A 120 4.64 14.19 -13.16
CA SER A 120 5.27 14.76 -11.95
C SER A 120 5.01 13.87 -10.74
N ASN A 121 5.88 13.92 -9.73
CA ASN A 121 5.73 13.14 -8.50
C ASN A 121 4.34 13.33 -7.87
N GLU A 122 3.81 14.55 -7.91
CA GLU A 122 2.49 14.87 -7.36
C GLU A 122 1.36 14.25 -8.19
N GLU A 123 1.45 14.30 -9.52
CA GLU A 123 0.46 13.68 -10.42
C GLU A 123 0.47 12.14 -10.28
N ALA A 124 1.65 11.53 -10.20
CA ALA A 124 1.80 10.09 -9.99
C ALA A 124 1.20 9.66 -8.64
N GLU A 125 1.43 10.42 -7.58
CA GLU A 125 0.88 10.16 -6.25
C GLU A 125 -0.66 10.28 -6.24
N ILE A 126 -1.23 11.30 -6.90
CA ILE A 126 -2.68 11.47 -7.00
C ILE A 126 -3.31 10.30 -7.77
N VAL A 127 -2.70 9.88 -8.90
CA VAL A 127 -3.16 8.71 -9.67
C VAL A 127 -3.09 7.44 -8.82
N TYR A 128 -1.97 7.22 -8.13
CA TYR A 128 -1.78 6.09 -7.24
C TYR A 128 -2.85 6.05 -6.14
N LYS A 129 -3.05 7.14 -5.41
CA LYS A 129 -4.06 7.26 -4.36
C LYS A 129 -5.46 6.99 -4.88
N LYS A 130 -5.81 7.58 -6.04
CA LYS A 130 -7.14 7.43 -6.62
C LYS A 130 -7.41 6.03 -7.15
N VAL A 131 -6.46 5.43 -7.87
CA VAL A 131 -6.67 4.15 -8.60
C VAL A 131 -6.34 2.94 -7.72
N ILE A 132 -5.23 3.00 -6.97
CA ILE A 132 -4.75 1.85 -6.19
C ILE A 132 -5.32 1.90 -4.78
N LEU A 133 -5.25 3.06 -4.11
CA LEU A 133 -5.78 3.20 -2.75
C LEU A 133 -7.29 3.44 -2.71
N GLU A 134 -7.93 3.62 -3.87
CA GLU A 134 -9.38 3.91 -4.01
C GLU A 134 -9.86 5.09 -3.15
N GLU A 135 -8.95 6.04 -2.85
CA GLU A 135 -9.28 7.23 -2.08
C GLU A 135 -10.23 8.14 -2.86
N SER A 136 -11.12 8.81 -2.17
CA SER A 136 -11.96 9.84 -2.78
C SER A 136 -11.13 11.09 -3.09
N PHE A 137 -11.56 11.88 -4.06
CA PHE A 137 -10.91 13.17 -4.33
C PHE A 137 -10.93 14.12 -3.13
N GLN A 138 -11.92 13.98 -2.26
CA GLN A 138 -12.00 14.76 -1.02
C GLN A 138 -10.89 14.35 -0.05
N GLU A 139 -10.71 13.04 0.21
CA GLU A 139 -9.65 12.53 1.10
C GLU A 139 -8.25 12.98 0.61
N ILE A 140 -8.01 12.90 -0.70
CA ILE A 140 -6.74 13.34 -1.30
C ILE A 140 -6.57 14.87 -1.16
N ALA A 141 -7.64 15.64 -1.36
CA ALA A 141 -7.64 17.09 -1.26
C ALA A 141 -7.35 17.56 0.18
N ASP A 142 -8.00 16.93 1.15
CA ASP A 142 -7.83 17.24 2.57
C ASP A 142 -6.39 16.93 3.04
N GLU A 143 -5.83 15.78 2.62
CA GLU A 143 -4.46 15.40 2.96
C GLU A 143 -3.42 16.36 2.36
N LYS A 144 -3.66 16.79 1.10
CA LYS A 144 -2.73 17.69 0.39
C LYS A 144 -2.98 19.18 0.66
N ASN A 145 -3.96 19.53 1.48
CA ASN A 145 -4.40 20.90 1.72
C ASN A 145 -4.69 21.66 0.40
N GLN A 146 -5.35 21.00 -0.54
CA GLN A 146 -5.72 21.55 -1.85
C GLN A 146 -7.23 21.43 -2.06
N THR A 147 -7.77 22.16 -3.04
CA THR A 147 -9.19 22.02 -3.39
C THR A 147 -9.43 20.74 -4.20
N ILE A 148 -10.63 20.17 -4.08
CA ILE A 148 -11.04 19.00 -4.87
C ILE A 148 -10.86 19.26 -6.37
N GLY A 149 -11.22 20.46 -6.84
CA GLY A 149 -11.08 20.83 -8.25
C GLY A 149 -9.62 20.80 -8.72
N THR A 150 -8.68 21.22 -7.87
CA THR A 150 -7.23 21.14 -8.16
C THR A 150 -6.77 19.70 -8.29
N ILE A 151 -7.18 18.83 -7.37
CA ILE A 151 -6.84 17.39 -7.39
C ILE A 151 -7.44 16.71 -8.63
N GLN A 152 -8.70 16.99 -8.95
CA GLN A 152 -9.36 16.46 -10.16
C GLN A 152 -8.66 16.92 -11.43
N ALA A 153 -8.31 18.19 -11.54
CA ALA A 153 -7.60 18.72 -12.71
C ALA A 153 -6.25 18.02 -12.92
N LYS A 154 -5.46 17.83 -11.86
CA LYS A 154 -4.17 17.10 -11.90
C LYS A 154 -4.37 15.64 -12.27
N TYR A 155 -5.37 14.98 -11.70
CA TYR A 155 -5.71 13.58 -12.01
C TYR A 155 -6.06 13.38 -13.49
N TYR A 156 -6.99 14.18 -14.03
CA TYR A 156 -7.41 14.06 -15.43
C TYR A 156 -6.30 14.46 -16.40
N LYS A 157 -5.46 15.43 -16.05
CA LYS A 157 -4.26 15.78 -16.81
C LYS A 157 -3.29 14.60 -16.88
N ALA A 158 -3.03 13.97 -15.75
CA ALA A 158 -2.19 12.77 -15.67
C ALA A 158 -2.72 11.62 -16.54
N LEU A 159 -4.03 11.33 -16.46
CA LEU A 159 -4.66 10.31 -17.31
C LEU A 159 -4.56 10.63 -18.80
N LYS A 160 -4.67 11.90 -19.18
CA LYS A 160 -4.53 12.33 -20.59
C LYS A 160 -3.10 12.12 -21.11
N LEU A 161 -2.10 12.36 -20.26
CA LEU A 161 -0.70 12.09 -20.59
C LEU A 161 -0.45 10.59 -20.77
N LEU A 162 -0.96 9.77 -19.86
CA LEU A 162 -0.85 8.31 -19.93
C LEU A 162 -1.50 7.75 -21.19
N LYS A 163 -2.72 8.16 -21.52
CA LYS A 163 -3.41 7.73 -22.76
C LYS A 163 -2.69 8.10 -24.06
N LYS A 164 -1.81 9.08 -24.05
CA LYS A 164 -1.05 9.48 -25.22
C LYS A 164 0.18 8.59 -25.47
N HIS A 165 0.61 7.87 -24.43
CA HIS A 165 1.80 7.01 -24.45
C HIS A 165 1.48 5.50 -24.49
N TYR A 166 0.21 5.14 -24.32
CA TYR A 166 -0.33 3.79 -24.46
C TYR A 166 -1.45 3.77 -25.50
#